data_a857f70d31a8898a4014352491dfd0e3
#
_entry.id   a857f70d31a8898a4014352491dfd0e3
#
_cell.length_a   1.000
_cell.length_b   1.000
_cell.length_c   1.000
_cell.angle_alpha   90.00
_cell.angle_beta   90.00
_cell.angle_gamma   90.00
#
_symmetry.space_group_name_H-M   'P 1'
#
loop_
_entity.id
_entity.type
_entity.pdbx_description
1 polymer ?
#
loop_
_entity_poly.entity_id
_entity_poly.type
_entity_poly.pdbx_seq_one_letter_code
_entity_poly.pdbx_strand_id
1 'polypeptide(L)'
;MAEKNSTETGFEKEIWKAADKMRGNIDASEYKSVVLGLIFLKYISDKFEVRHQELIDEGEGFEEDKDEYTFKNIFYVPADARWEVLAEKAHTPEIGTAIDNAMRAIERENKRLKDILPKNFARPELDKRRLGEVVDLFTNKVKMHEDGGSKDILGRTYEYCLSKFAEAEGKLAGEFYTPACIVRTLVEVIQPYEGRVYDPCCGSGGMFVQSAKFIESHALDIKKISVYGQDSNPTTWKMAQMNLAIRGIEADLGKFNADTFFNDCHPTLKADFVLANPPFNLSDWGADKLADDVRWRYGTPPDGNANFAWIQHIIHHLAPDGRAGIVLANGSLSSQSGGEGAIRKAIVDADLVECIVAMPPQLFYTTQIPVSLW
;
A
#
# COMPACT_ATOMS: atom_id res chain seq x y z
N MET A 1 15.03 -8.64 -24.20
CA MET A 1 15.99 -9.03 -23.13
C MET A 1 15.52 -8.35 -21.88
N ALA A 2 15.02 -9.09 -20.90
CA ALA A 2 14.57 -8.55 -19.63
C ALA A 2 15.80 -8.03 -18.88
N GLU A 3 15.89 -6.73 -18.66
CA GLU A 3 16.81 -6.19 -17.67
C GLU A 3 16.54 -6.90 -16.33
N LYS A 4 17.48 -7.73 -15.92
CA LYS A 4 17.54 -8.20 -14.55
C LYS A 4 17.62 -6.93 -13.68
N ASN A 5 16.60 -6.67 -12.89
CA ASN A 5 16.66 -5.71 -11.78
C ASN A 5 17.83 -6.12 -10.88
N SER A 6 19.00 -5.56 -11.12
CA SER A 6 20.28 -5.89 -10.48
C SER A 6 20.46 -5.22 -9.11
N THR A 7 19.37 -4.89 -8.42
CA THR A 7 19.40 -4.27 -7.07
C THR A 7 18.69 -5.09 -6.00
N GLU A 8 18.33 -6.35 -6.27
CA GLU A 8 17.95 -7.26 -5.19
C GLU A 8 19.21 -7.57 -4.37
N THR A 9 19.35 -6.91 -3.23
CA THR A 9 20.35 -7.29 -2.25
C THR A 9 19.98 -8.68 -1.73
N GLY A 10 20.94 -9.53 -1.40
CA GLY A 10 20.66 -10.88 -0.87
C GLY A 10 19.80 -10.88 0.39
N PHE A 11 19.67 -9.72 1.02
CA PHE A 11 18.94 -9.44 2.26
C PHE A 11 17.42 -9.64 2.13
N GLU A 12 16.76 -9.09 1.11
CA GLU A 12 15.30 -9.25 0.93
C GLU A 12 14.93 -10.74 0.80
N LYS A 13 15.78 -11.52 0.09
CA LYS A 13 15.60 -12.96 -0.06
C LYS A 13 15.82 -13.73 1.24
N GLU A 14 16.76 -13.30 2.08
CA GLU A 14 17.00 -13.91 3.39
C GLU A 14 15.84 -13.66 4.34
N ILE A 15 15.34 -12.42 4.41
CA ILE A 15 14.14 -12.08 5.21
C ILE A 15 12.94 -12.91 4.75
N TRP A 16 12.72 -13.00 3.43
CA TRP A 16 11.62 -13.80 2.91
C TRP A 16 11.75 -15.28 3.29
N LYS A 17 12.96 -15.87 3.16
CA LYS A 17 13.19 -17.26 3.53
C LYS A 17 12.97 -17.52 5.03
N ALA A 18 13.39 -16.61 5.88
CA ALA A 18 13.18 -16.71 7.32
C ALA A 18 11.70 -16.55 7.67
N ALA A 19 11.06 -15.57 7.05
CA ALA A 19 9.64 -15.36 7.18
C ALA A 19 8.85 -16.60 6.70
N ASP A 20 9.12 -17.15 5.53
CA ASP A 20 8.42 -18.32 4.98
C ASP A 20 8.49 -19.54 5.90
N LYS A 21 9.58 -19.70 6.65
CA LYS A 21 9.68 -20.74 7.69
C LYS A 21 8.68 -20.57 8.84
N MET A 22 8.24 -19.35 9.14
CA MET A 22 7.24 -19.11 10.19
C MET A 22 5.82 -19.54 9.76
N ARG A 23 5.58 -19.68 8.46
CA ARG A 23 4.24 -19.89 7.91
C ARG A 23 3.48 -21.03 8.58
N GLY A 24 4.12 -22.20 8.80
CA GLY A 24 3.50 -23.34 9.47
C GLY A 24 2.07 -23.63 8.99
N ASN A 25 1.11 -23.69 9.94
CA ASN A 25 -0.32 -23.89 9.70
C ASN A 25 -1.14 -22.58 9.79
N ILE A 26 -0.48 -21.42 9.66
CA ILE A 26 -1.13 -20.11 9.75
C ILE A 26 -1.77 -19.76 8.40
N ASP A 27 -2.96 -19.17 8.44
CA ASP A 27 -3.60 -18.61 7.25
C ASP A 27 -2.71 -17.60 6.54
N ALA A 28 -2.75 -17.57 5.20
CA ALA A 28 -1.88 -16.74 4.40
C ALA A 28 -2.05 -15.24 4.72
N SER A 29 -3.28 -14.77 4.95
CA SER A 29 -3.57 -13.36 5.24
C SER A 29 -3.02 -12.92 6.59
N GLU A 30 -3.12 -13.80 7.58
CA GLU A 30 -2.60 -13.54 8.93
C GLU A 30 -1.07 -13.59 8.98
N TYR A 31 -0.48 -14.56 8.27
CA TYR A 31 0.96 -14.68 8.13
C TYR A 31 1.57 -13.43 7.46
N LYS A 32 0.94 -12.92 6.42
CA LYS A 32 1.30 -11.66 5.75
C LYS A 32 1.35 -10.51 6.74
N SER A 33 0.31 -10.36 7.55
CA SER A 33 0.21 -9.33 8.59
C SER A 33 1.37 -9.40 9.60
N VAL A 34 1.75 -10.62 10.04
CA VAL A 34 2.89 -10.84 10.95
C VAL A 34 4.20 -10.37 10.34
N VAL A 35 4.52 -10.82 9.12
CA VAL A 35 5.79 -10.48 8.45
C VAL A 35 5.90 -8.99 8.18
N LEU A 36 4.87 -8.40 7.58
CA LEU A 36 4.86 -6.97 7.25
C LEU A 36 4.87 -6.10 8.51
N GLY A 37 4.19 -6.54 9.57
CA GLY A 37 4.21 -5.88 10.86
C GLY A 37 5.60 -5.87 11.51
N LEU A 38 6.37 -6.96 11.43
CA LEU A 38 7.74 -7.01 11.93
C LEU A 38 8.67 -6.08 11.14
N ILE A 39 8.56 -6.07 9.81
CA ILE A 39 9.35 -5.16 8.96
C ILE A 39 9.04 -3.70 9.34
N PHE A 40 7.76 -3.40 9.52
CA PHE A 40 7.33 -2.06 9.92
C PHE A 40 7.87 -1.68 11.31
N LEU A 41 7.74 -2.57 12.30
CA LEU A 41 8.24 -2.35 13.66
C LEU A 41 9.74 -2.09 13.67
N LYS A 42 10.51 -2.88 12.93
CA LYS A 42 11.96 -2.67 12.80
C LYS A 42 12.26 -1.30 12.17
N TYR A 43 11.54 -0.94 11.10
CA TYR A 43 11.72 0.34 10.43
C TYR A 43 11.50 1.54 11.37
N ILE A 44 10.37 1.56 12.09
CA ILE A 44 10.07 2.68 12.98
C ILE A 44 11.04 2.74 14.17
N SER A 45 11.45 1.57 14.69
CA SER A 45 12.42 1.50 15.78
C SER A 45 13.80 2.04 15.36
N ASP A 46 14.27 1.68 14.16
CA ASP A 46 15.55 2.17 13.65
C ASP A 46 15.52 3.68 13.38
N LYS A 47 14.42 4.18 12.82
CA LYS A 47 14.27 5.63 12.60
C LYS A 47 14.23 6.41 13.90
N PHE A 48 13.54 5.87 14.89
CA PHE A 48 13.50 6.44 16.23
C PHE A 48 14.91 6.48 16.86
N GLU A 49 15.63 5.35 16.83
CA GLU A 49 16.94 5.22 17.46
C GLU A 49 17.97 6.18 16.88
N VAL A 50 17.97 6.35 15.55
CA VAL A 50 18.85 7.33 14.89
C VAL A 50 18.59 8.74 15.46
N ARG A 51 17.32 9.16 15.52
CA ARG A 51 16.97 10.49 16.03
C ARG A 51 17.22 10.62 17.52
N HIS A 52 16.94 9.57 18.27
CA HIS A 52 17.19 9.51 19.70
C HIS A 52 18.68 9.74 20.02
N GLN A 53 19.56 9.07 19.29
CA GLN A 53 21.00 9.25 19.43
C GLN A 53 21.46 10.66 19.02
N GLU A 54 20.90 11.22 17.90
CA GLU A 54 21.15 12.61 17.53
C GLU A 54 20.83 13.58 18.69
N LEU A 55 19.66 13.42 19.33
CA LEU A 55 19.23 14.27 20.45
C LEU A 55 20.11 14.12 21.69
N ILE A 56 20.57 12.89 21.98
CA ILE A 56 21.56 12.66 23.05
C ILE A 56 22.86 13.39 22.73
N ASP A 57 23.35 13.31 21.49
CA ASP A 57 24.60 13.95 21.06
C ASP A 57 24.47 15.49 21.03
N GLU A 58 23.29 16.03 20.74
CA GLU A 58 22.96 17.46 20.87
C GLU A 58 23.06 17.93 22.35
N GLY A 59 22.78 17.05 23.33
CA GLY A 59 23.00 17.26 24.75
C GLY A 59 22.03 18.26 25.40
N GLU A 60 20.89 18.55 24.79
CA GLU A 60 19.89 19.50 25.28
C GLU A 60 18.83 18.85 26.19
N GLY A 61 18.82 17.52 26.33
CA GLY A 61 17.89 16.76 27.19
C GLY A 61 16.49 16.56 26.61
N PHE A 62 16.34 16.67 25.29
CA PHE A 62 15.06 16.52 24.58
C PHE A 62 14.85 15.12 23.97
N GLU A 63 15.69 14.14 24.28
CA GLU A 63 15.66 12.80 23.70
C GLU A 63 14.36 12.02 23.96
N GLU A 64 13.59 12.41 24.98
CA GLU A 64 12.27 11.81 25.27
C GLU A 64 11.10 12.77 24.92
N ASP A 65 11.38 13.92 24.31
CA ASP A 65 10.33 14.83 23.84
C ASP A 65 9.74 14.36 22.50
N LYS A 66 8.45 14.02 22.51
CA LYS A 66 7.73 13.48 21.33
C LYS A 66 7.67 14.46 20.17
N ASP A 67 7.65 15.75 20.43
CA ASP A 67 7.53 16.78 19.40
C ASP A 67 8.79 16.81 18.52
N GLU A 68 9.97 16.49 19.08
CA GLU A 68 11.22 16.38 18.34
C GLU A 68 11.23 15.27 17.27
N TYR A 69 10.43 14.24 17.47
CA TYR A 69 10.24 13.16 16.52
C TYR A 69 9.14 13.49 15.51
N THR A 70 8.01 13.98 16.00
CA THR A 70 6.84 14.31 15.17
C THR A 70 7.18 15.39 14.13
N PHE A 71 7.95 16.41 14.50
CA PHE A 71 8.41 17.45 13.59
C PHE A 71 9.23 16.92 12.41
N LYS A 72 10.03 15.87 12.64
CA LYS A 72 10.81 15.17 11.60
C LYS A 72 10.03 14.03 10.92
N ASN A 73 8.73 13.90 11.19
CA ASN A 73 7.87 12.82 10.68
C ASN A 73 8.36 11.42 11.11
N ILE A 74 8.89 11.30 12.32
CA ILE A 74 9.36 10.07 12.94
C ILE A 74 8.34 9.64 14.00
N PHE A 75 8.02 8.35 14.06
CA PHE A 75 7.15 7.81 15.09
C PHE A 75 7.91 7.67 16.41
N TYR A 76 7.31 8.13 17.49
CA TYR A 76 7.88 7.98 18.83
C TYR A 76 7.77 6.51 19.29
N VAL A 77 8.86 5.94 19.76
CA VAL A 77 8.92 4.58 20.30
C VAL A 77 9.17 4.62 21.81
N PRO A 78 8.17 4.26 22.64
CA PRO A 78 8.34 4.20 24.09
C PRO A 78 9.46 3.24 24.50
N ALA A 79 10.08 3.48 25.65
CA ALA A 79 11.22 2.71 26.14
C ALA A 79 10.97 1.19 26.20
N ASP A 80 9.76 0.79 26.63
CA ASP A 80 9.34 -0.62 26.70
C ASP A 80 9.02 -1.27 25.34
N ALA A 81 8.96 -0.47 24.27
CA ALA A 81 8.69 -0.92 22.91
C ALA A 81 9.91 -0.83 21.98
N ARG A 82 11.07 -0.37 22.45
CA ARG A 82 12.30 -0.25 21.66
C ARG A 82 12.79 -1.62 21.18
N TRP A 83 13.41 -1.66 20.04
CA TRP A 83 13.84 -2.92 19.41
C TRP A 83 14.79 -3.73 20.29
N GLU A 84 15.67 -3.11 21.04
CA GLU A 84 16.61 -3.77 21.95
C GLU A 84 15.89 -4.63 22.99
N VAL A 85 14.81 -4.09 23.59
CA VAL A 85 13.98 -4.82 24.56
C VAL A 85 13.31 -6.05 23.95
N LEU A 86 12.95 -5.98 22.66
CA LEU A 86 12.38 -7.11 21.94
C LEU A 86 13.44 -8.13 21.57
N ALA A 87 14.63 -7.67 21.16
CA ALA A 87 15.76 -8.53 20.84
C ALA A 87 16.23 -9.36 22.04
N GLU A 88 16.27 -8.78 23.25
CA GLU A 88 16.57 -9.50 24.50
C GLU A 88 15.57 -10.65 24.77
N LYS A 89 14.32 -10.51 24.31
CA LYS A 89 13.27 -11.52 24.49
C LYS A 89 13.15 -12.49 23.30
N ALA A 90 13.97 -12.36 22.26
CA ALA A 90 13.83 -13.12 21.02
C ALA A 90 13.79 -14.64 21.21
N HIS A 91 14.55 -15.14 22.20
CA HIS A 91 14.61 -16.58 22.51
C HIS A 91 13.73 -17.01 23.69
N THR A 92 12.80 -16.18 24.10
CA THR A 92 11.86 -16.50 25.20
C THR A 92 10.46 -16.82 24.65
N PRO A 93 9.64 -17.60 25.39
CA PRO A 93 8.25 -17.85 25.01
C PRO A 93 7.40 -16.56 24.94
N GLU A 94 7.82 -15.50 25.61
CA GLU A 94 7.13 -14.22 25.72
C GLU A 94 7.34 -13.30 24.52
N ILE A 95 8.19 -13.65 23.55
CA ILE A 95 8.51 -12.77 22.40
C ILE A 95 7.25 -12.29 21.66
N GLY A 96 6.26 -13.17 21.44
CA GLY A 96 5.03 -12.79 20.78
C GLY A 96 4.22 -11.76 21.57
N THR A 97 4.12 -11.95 22.88
CA THR A 97 3.43 -11.03 23.80
C THR A 97 4.18 -9.71 23.90
N ALA A 98 5.51 -9.74 23.91
CA ALA A 98 6.35 -8.55 23.94
C ALA A 98 6.13 -7.69 22.70
N ILE A 99 6.09 -8.31 21.49
CA ILE A 99 5.81 -7.59 20.24
C ILE A 99 4.39 -7.01 20.25
N ASP A 100 3.37 -7.77 20.65
CA ASP A 100 2.00 -7.28 20.73
C ASP A 100 1.87 -6.08 21.69
N ASN A 101 2.58 -6.10 22.81
CA ASN A 101 2.60 -5.00 23.77
C ASN A 101 3.34 -3.78 23.19
N ALA A 102 4.47 -3.98 22.50
CA ALA A 102 5.19 -2.91 21.81
C ALA A 102 4.30 -2.22 20.75
N MET A 103 3.59 -3.01 19.92
CA MET A 103 2.65 -2.48 18.95
C MET A 103 1.57 -1.60 19.60
N ARG A 104 0.98 -2.08 20.73
CA ARG A 104 -0.02 -1.29 21.50
C ARG A 104 0.57 -0.02 22.08
N ALA A 105 1.78 -0.09 22.62
CA ALA A 105 2.46 1.09 23.20
C ALA A 105 2.76 2.14 22.13
N ILE A 106 3.26 1.71 20.95
CA ILE A 106 3.54 2.61 19.84
C ILE A 106 2.25 3.27 19.32
N GLU A 107 1.15 2.52 19.14
CA GLU A 107 -0.13 3.10 18.72
C GLU A 107 -0.68 4.13 19.72
N ARG A 108 -0.53 3.87 21.01
CA ARG A 108 -0.97 4.81 22.06
C ARG A 108 -0.27 6.15 21.96
N GLU A 109 1.01 6.16 21.62
CA GLU A 109 1.81 7.36 21.50
C GLU A 109 1.69 8.05 20.15
N ASN A 110 1.27 7.32 19.09
CA ASN A 110 1.20 7.82 17.72
C ASN A 110 -0.22 7.73 17.16
N LYS A 111 -0.97 8.82 17.23
CA LYS A 111 -2.38 8.86 16.77
C LYS A 111 -2.59 8.39 15.33
N ARG A 112 -1.60 8.61 14.45
CA ARG A 112 -1.63 8.19 13.04
C ARG A 112 -1.58 6.67 12.86
N LEU A 113 -1.10 5.93 13.86
CA LEU A 113 -0.99 4.46 13.83
C LEU A 113 -2.14 3.77 14.56
N LYS A 114 -3.11 4.52 15.07
CA LYS A 114 -4.21 3.97 15.88
C LYS A 114 -4.96 2.87 15.12
N ASP A 115 -5.05 1.67 15.72
CA ASP A 115 -5.72 0.47 15.22
C ASP A 115 -5.17 -0.10 13.90
N ILE A 116 -3.95 0.33 13.49
CA ILE A 116 -3.30 -0.09 12.25
C ILE A 116 -2.38 -1.27 12.47
N LEU A 117 -1.59 -1.25 13.55
CA LEU A 117 -0.54 -2.23 13.76
C LEU A 117 -1.10 -3.63 14.09
N PRO A 118 -0.52 -4.71 13.56
CA PRO A 118 -0.94 -6.07 13.89
C PRO A 118 -0.59 -6.41 15.34
N LYS A 119 -1.50 -7.12 16.03
CA LYS A 119 -1.38 -7.53 17.44
C LYS A 119 -1.73 -8.99 17.59
N ASN A 120 -1.15 -9.83 16.75
CA ASN A 120 -1.43 -11.26 16.65
C ASN A 120 -0.17 -12.13 16.74
N PHE A 121 0.89 -11.61 17.35
CA PHE A 121 2.17 -12.31 17.50
C PHE A 121 2.15 -13.30 18.68
N ALA A 122 1.30 -13.07 19.70
CA ALA A 122 1.21 -13.94 20.87
C ALA A 122 0.45 -15.24 20.63
N ARG A 123 -0.27 -15.38 19.53
CA ARG A 123 -1.13 -16.54 19.23
C ARG A 123 -0.36 -17.86 19.23
N PRO A 124 -1.00 -18.98 19.66
CA PRO A 124 -0.35 -20.28 19.78
C PRO A 124 0.15 -20.88 18.46
N GLU A 125 -0.52 -20.59 17.34
CA GLU A 125 -0.22 -21.11 16.01
C GLU A 125 1.09 -20.57 15.44
N LEU A 126 1.57 -19.42 15.95
CA LEU A 126 2.83 -18.82 15.55
C LEU A 126 3.98 -19.41 16.37
N ASP A 127 4.90 -20.08 15.70
CA ASP A 127 6.10 -20.67 16.31
C ASP A 127 7.02 -19.57 16.87
N LYS A 128 7.09 -19.48 18.21
CA LYS A 128 7.85 -18.41 18.92
C LYS A 128 9.37 -18.52 18.69
N ARG A 129 9.89 -19.73 18.47
CA ARG A 129 11.31 -19.91 18.16
C ARG A 129 11.63 -19.31 16.80
N ARG A 130 10.81 -19.62 15.79
CA ARG A 130 11.01 -19.04 14.44
C ARG A 130 10.79 -17.54 14.41
N LEU A 131 9.85 -17.04 15.21
CA LEU A 131 9.67 -15.60 15.40
C LEU A 131 10.93 -14.95 15.96
N GLY A 132 11.56 -15.56 16.98
CA GLY A 132 12.84 -15.11 17.52
C GLY A 132 13.97 -15.14 16.50
N GLU A 133 14.08 -16.21 15.68
CA GLU A 133 15.07 -16.31 14.60
C GLU A 133 14.93 -15.13 13.60
N VAL A 134 13.71 -14.68 13.32
CA VAL A 134 13.47 -13.52 12.43
C VAL A 134 13.85 -12.21 13.12
N VAL A 135 13.54 -12.05 14.42
CA VAL A 135 13.99 -10.89 15.19
C VAL A 135 15.51 -10.79 15.22
N ASP A 136 16.23 -11.92 15.43
CA ASP A 136 17.70 -11.97 15.37
C ASP A 136 18.24 -11.59 13.99
N LEU A 137 17.59 -12.07 12.92
CA LEU A 137 18.00 -11.75 11.57
C LEU A 137 17.92 -10.24 11.32
N PHE A 138 16.83 -9.59 11.75
CA PHE A 138 16.69 -8.14 11.68
C PHE A 138 17.72 -7.41 12.54
N THR A 139 17.97 -7.88 13.76
CA THR A 139 18.94 -7.28 14.69
C THR A 139 20.35 -7.32 14.14
N ASN A 140 20.76 -8.45 13.55
CA ASN A 140 22.15 -8.68 13.16
C ASN A 140 22.50 -8.18 11.75
N LYS A 141 21.50 -8.10 10.84
CA LYS A 141 21.77 -7.80 9.42
C LYS A 141 21.25 -6.45 8.96
N VAL A 142 20.32 -5.82 9.68
CA VAL A 142 19.82 -4.50 9.37
C VAL A 142 20.51 -3.47 10.25
N LYS A 143 21.73 -3.09 9.89
CA LYS A 143 22.39 -1.93 10.50
C LYS A 143 22.16 -0.71 9.62
N MET A 144 21.33 0.23 10.09
CA MET A 144 21.02 1.48 9.36
C MET A 144 22.17 2.49 9.35
N HIS A 145 23.31 2.19 10.01
CA HIS A 145 24.34 3.20 10.31
C HIS A 145 25.54 3.25 9.37
N GLU A 146 25.76 2.27 8.48
CA GLU A 146 27.09 2.17 7.84
C GLU A 146 27.21 2.67 6.40
N ASP A 147 26.09 2.85 5.66
CA ASP A 147 26.18 3.37 4.28
C ASP A 147 25.02 4.30 3.95
N GLY A 148 25.31 5.52 3.51
CA GLY A 148 24.32 6.54 3.10
C GLY A 148 23.34 6.12 1.99
N GLY A 149 23.29 4.82 1.63
CA GLY A 149 22.36 4.18 0.72
C GLY A 149 21.21 3.39 1.38
N SER A 150 21.20 3.27 2.72
CA SER A 150 20.24 2.39 3.43
C SER A 150 18.84 2.98 3.65
N LYS A 151 18.58 4.20 3.20
CA LYS A 151 17.30 4.90 3.43
C LYS A 151 16.06 4.15 2.95
N ASP A 152 16.20 3.12 2.10
CA ASP A 152 15.07 2.39 1.54
C ASP A 152 15.17 0.84 1.63
N ILE A 153 16.14 0.27 2.38
CA ILE A 153 16.27 -1.20 2.46
C ILE A 153 15.00 -1.84 3.02
N LEU A 154 14.46 -1.31 4.12
CA LEU A 154 13.24 -1.84 4.73
C LEU A 154 12.00 -1.54 3.89
N GLY A 155 11.92 -0.38 3.23
CA GLY A 155 10.89 -0.07 2.27
C GLY A 155 10.91 -1.03 1.07
N ARG A 156 12.09 -1.32 0.51
CA ARG A 156 12.25 -2.33 -0.55
C ARG A 156 11.91 -3.73 -0.06
N THR A 157 12.33 -4.08 1.16
CA THR A 157 12.01 -5.38 1.77
C THR A 157 10.51 -5.53 1.95
N TYR A 158 9.82 -4.47 2.39
CA TYR A 158 8.37 -4.45 2.52
C TYR A 158 7.68 -4.70 1.16
N GLU A 159 8.09 -3.98 0.12
CA GLU A 159 7.58 -4.11 -1.25
C GLU A 159 7.88 -5.51 -1.83
N TYR A 160 9.10 -6.03 -1.60
CA TYR A 160 9.48 -7.37 -1.99
C TYR A 160 8.61 -8.45 -1.34
N CYS A 161 8.38 -8.34 -0.03
CA CYS A 161 7.49 -9.27 0.68
C CYS A 161 6.04 -9.16 0.17
N LEU A 162 5.53 -7.96 -0.09
CA LEU A 162 4.21 -7.77 -0.71
C LEU A 162 4.11 -8.49 -2.06
N SER A 163 5.12 -8.34 -2.93
CA SER A 163 5.13 -9.01 -4.24
C SER A 163 5.18 -10.53 -4.10
N LYS A 164 5.95 -11.06 -3.14
CA LYS A 164 6.04 -12.50 -2.86
C LYS A 164 4.76 -13.06 -2.27
N PHE A 165 4.06 -12.31 -1.45
CA PHE A 165 2.73 -12.71 -0.98
C PHE A 165 1.72 -12.75 -2.14
N ALA A 166 1.70 -11.75 -3.00
CA ALA A 166 0.86 -11.73 -4.18
C ALA A 166 1.13 -12.93 -5.12
N GLU A 167 2.41 -13.28 -5.30
CA GLU A 167 2.83 -14.44 -6.07
C GLU A 167 2.35 -15.77 -5.44
N ALA A 168 2.44 -15.90 -4.11
CA ALA A 168 2.09 -17.13 -3.37
C ALA A 168 0.60 -17.35 -3.18
N GLU A 169 -0.21 -16.29 -3.06
CA GLU A 169 -1.65 -16.36 -2.82
C GLU A 169 -2.48 -16.67 -4.08
N GLY A 170 -1.86 -16.60 -5.26
CA GLY A 170 -2.51 -16.94 -6.52
C GLY A 170 -3.66 -15.99 -6.89
N LYS A 171 -4.70 -16.50 -7.59
CA LYS A 171 -5.77 -15.69 -8.18
C LYS A 171 -6.58 -14.81 -7.20
N LEU A 172 -6.66 -15.19 -5.92
CA LEU A 172 -7.49 -14.47 -4.94
C LEU A 172 -6.78 -13.24 -4.34
N ALA A 173 -5.46 -13.20 -4.34
CA ALA A 173 -4.70 -12.13 -3.69
C ALA A 173 -3.91 -11.23 -4.66
N GLY A 174 -3.76 -11.63 -5.90
CA GLY A 174 -3.14 -10.82 -6.94
C GLY A 174 -3.90 -9.56 -7.29
N GLU A 175 -5.16 -9.47 -6.89
CA GLU A 175 -5.98 -8.28 -7.03
C GLU A 175 -5.47 -7.09 -6.18
N PHE A 176 -4.66 -7.35 -5.14
CA PHE A 176 -4.17 -6.31 -4.24
C PHE A 176 -2.79 -5.75 -4.60
N TYR A 177 -2.10 -6.33 -5.57
CA TYR A 177 -0.76 -5.88 -5.93
C TYR A 177 -0.63 -5.66 -7.44
N THR A 178 -0.56 -4.40 -7.82
CA THR A 178 -0.30 -4.01 -9.21
C THR A 178 1.21 -4.08 -9.49
N PRO A 179 1.66 -4.82 -10.50
CA PRO A 179 3.07 -4.91 -10.85
C PRO A 179 3.69 -3.53 -11.11
N ALA A 180 4.89 -3.31 -10.55
CA ALA A 180 5.56 -2.01 -10.60
C ALA A 180 5.75 -1.47 -12.04
N CYS A 181 5.92 -2.34 -13.03
CA CYS A 181 6.03 -1.93 -14.43
C CYS A 181 4.75 -1.27 -14.96
N ILE A 182 3.56 -1.78 -14.58
CA ILE A 182 2.27 -1.20 -14.97
C ILE A 182 2.09 0.14 -14.29
N VAL A 183 2.30 0.19 -12.96
CA VAL A 183 2.16 1.42 -12.18
C VAL A 183 3.10 2.50 -12.68
N ARG A 184 4.37 2.17 -12.94
CA ARG A 184 5.34 3.11 -13.46
C ARG A 184 4.93 3.64 -14.84
N THR A 185 4.47 2.78 -15.75
CA THR A 185 3.96 3.22 -17.06
C THR A 185 2.80 4.19 -16.89
N LEU A 186 1.85 3.87 -16.00
CA LEU A 186 0.70 4.73 -15.74
C LEU A 186 1.13 6.09 -15.17
N VAL A 187 2.01 6.10 -14.18
CA VAL A 187 2.53 7.33 -13.56
C VAL A 187 3.31 8.19 -14.56
N GLU A 188 4.13 7.57 -15.43
CA GLU A 188 4.88 8.30 -16.48
C GLU A 188 3.95 8.93 -17.53
N VAL A 189 2.80 8.31 -17.82
CA VAL A 189 1.79 8.87 -18.73
C VAL A 189 1.02 10.02 -18.07
N ILE A 190 0.58 9.82 -16.81
CA ILE A 190 -0.26 10.79 -16.08
C ILE A 190 0.53 11.96 -15.52
N GLN A 191 1.78 11.73 -15.11
CA GLN A 191 2.71 12.76 -14.61
C GLN A 191 2.17 13.58 -13.43
N PRO A 192 1.91 12.97 -12.26
CA PRO A 192 1.35 13.66 -11.10
C PRO A 192 2.41 14.49 -10.36
N TYR A 193 2.80 15.65 -10.92
CA TYR A 193 3.85 16.51 -10.37
C TYR A 193 3.43 17.25 -9.10
N GLU A 194 2.16 17.68 -9.03
CA GLU A 194 1.61 18.44 -7.90
C GLU A 194 0.09 18.36 -7.87
N GLY A 195 -0.52 18.50 -6.68
CA GLY A 195 -1.97 18.50 -6.53
C GLY A 195 -2.51 17.26 -5.79
N ARG A 196 -3.79 16.98 -5.94
CA ARG A 196 -4.49 15.89 -5.26
C ARG A 196 -4.45 14.61 -6.09
N VAL A 197 -3.84 13.58 -5.53
CA VAL A 197 -3.73 12.25 -6.14
C VAL A 197 -4.69 11.30 -5.42
N TYR A 198 -5.57 10.65 -6.16
CA TYR A 198 -6.62 9.78 -5.60
C TYR A 198 -6.56 8.37 -6.18
N ASP A 199 -6.78 7.36 -5.32
CA ASP A 199 -7.00 5.97 -5.73
C ASP A 199 -8.18 5.38 -4.93
N PRO A 200 -9.35 5.15 -5.59
CA PRO A 200 -10.56 4.66 -4.92
C PRO A 200 -10.51 3.19 -4.52
N CYS A 201 -9.46 2.46 -4.89
CA CYS A 201 -9.26 1.03 -4.60
C CYS A 201 -7.75 0.76 -4.41
N CYS A 202 -7.15 1.50 -3.46
CA CYS A 202 -5.70 1.72 -3.38
C CYS A 202 -4.86 0.47 -3.07
N GLY A 203 -5.50 -0.64 -2.71
CA GLY A 203 -4.79 -1.87 -2.40
C GLY A 203 -3.74 -1.64 -1.30
N SER A 204 -2.51 -2.04 -1.55
CA SER A 204 -1.38 -1.79 -0.65
C SER A 204 -0.73 -0.41 -0.79
N GLY A 205 -1.34 0.51 -1.53
CA GLY A 205 -0.82 1.86 -1.76
C GLY A 205 0.26 1.95 -2.85
N GLY A 206 0.35 0.96 -3.72
CA GLY A 206 1.40 0.87 -4.75
C GLY A 206 1.41 2.05 -5.72
N MET A 207 0.23 2.57 -6.12
CA MET A 207 0.12 3.73 -7.01
C MET A 207 0.75 4.98 -6.36
N PHE A 208 0.48 5.23 -5.09
CA PHE A 208 1.04 6.36 -4.35
C PHE A 208 2.55 6.25 -4.18
N VAL A 209 3.07 5.05 -3.89
CA VAL A 209 4.51 4.80 -3.78
C VAL A 209 5.23 5.11 -5.08
N GLN A 210 4.69 4.71 -6.22
CA GLN A 210 5.32 4.99 -7.51
C GLN A 210 5.17 6.47 -7.91
N SER A 211 4.05 7.13 -7.56
CA SER A 211 3.88 8.57 -7.73
C SER A 211 4.94 9.35 -6.93
N ALA A 212 5.19 8.93 -5.68
CA ALA A 212 6.26 9.51 -4.86
C ALA A 212 7.65 9.33 -5.49
N LYS A 213 7.98 8.12 -5.94
CA LYS A 213 9.25 7.84 -6.64
C LYS A 213 9.40 8.65 -7.92
N PHE A 214 8.32 8.86 -8.66
CA PHE A 214 8.31 9.71 -9.86
C PHE A 214 8.68 11.16 -9.51
N ILE A 215 8.04 11.72 -8.48
CA ILE A 215 8.32 13.08 -7.99
C ILE A 215 9.77 13.23 -7.55
N GLU A 216 10.28 12.29 -6.75
CA GLU A 216 11.67 12.25 -6.28
C GLU A 216 12.67 12.17 -7.45
N SER A 217 12.38 11.34 -8.46
CA SER A 217 13.25 11.18 -9.64
C SER A 217 13.33 12.45 -10.49
N HIS A 218 12.36 13.35 -10.40
CA HIS A 218 12.34 14.66 -11.04
C HIS A 218 12.85 15.79 -10.12
N ALA A 219 13.48 15.45 -9.00
CA ALA A 219 13.99 16.39 -8.00
C ALA A 219 12.93 17.37 -7.45
N LEU A 220 11.68 16.90 -7.36
CA LEU A 220 10.56 17.65 -6.80
C LEU A 220 10.29 17.22 -5.36
N ASP A 221 9.61 18.07 -4.59
CA ASP A 221 9.22 17.79 -3.21
C ASP A 221 7.93 16.96 -3.18
N ILE A 222 7.96 15.81 -2.53
CA ILE A 222 6.79 14.93 -2.31
C ILE A 222 5.63 15.67 -1.61
N LYS A 223 5.92 16.71 -0.85
CA LYS A 223 4.90 17.54 -0.20
C LYS A 223 4.02 18.34 -1.17
N LYS A 224 4.36 18.37 -2.46
CA LYS A 224 3.54 19.00 -3.49
C LYS A 224 2.28 18.18 -3.83
N ILE A 225 2.24 16.90 -3.49
CA ILE A 225 1.03 16.09 -3.67
C ILE A 225 0.32 15.86 -2.34
N SER A 226 -1.01 15.85 -2.40
CA SER A 226 -1.90 15.40 -1.32
C SER A 226 -2.53 14.09 -1.75
N VAL A 227 -2.31 13.04 -0.97
CA VAL A 227 -2.70 11.68 -1.31
C VAL A 227 -4.01 11.31 -0.62
N TYR A 228 -4.96 10.82 -1.40
CA TYR A 228 -6.27 10.35 -0.95
C TYR A 228 -6.54 8.95 -1.48
N GLY A 229 -7.17 8.11 -0.68
CA GLY A 229 -7.51 6.76 -1.14
C GLY A 229 -8.48 6.05 -0.20
N GLN A 230 -8.90 4.88 -0.59
CA GLN A 230 -9.65 3.96 0.25
C GLN A 230 -9.52 2.52 -0.27
N ASP A 231 -9.83 1.57 0.57
CA ASP A 231 -9.91 0.15 0.22
C ASP A 231 -10.98 -0.52 1.08
N SER A 232 -11.69 -1.49 0.52
CA SER A 232 -12.76 -2.21 1.22
C SER A 232 -12.23 -3.27 2.19
N ASN A 233 -11.05 -3.85 1.89
CA ASN A 233 -10.46 -4.90 2.69
C ASN A 233 -9.69 -4.33 3.90
N PRO A 234 -10.07 -4.68 5.15
CA PRO A 234 -9.47 -4.11 6.35
C PRO A 234 -7.97 -4.42 6.48
N THR A 235 -7.54 -5.62 6.06
CA THR A 235 -6.13 -6.01 6.12
C THR A 235 -5.30 -5.23 5.10
N THR A 236 -5.81 -5.11 3.87
CA THR A 236 -5.18 -4.39 2.77
C THR A 236 -5.07 -2.90 3.09
N TRP A 237 -6.14 -2.31 3.63
CA TRP A 237 -6.15 -0.91 4.08
C TRP A 237 -5.06 -0.64 5.15
N LYS A 238 -4.92 -1.53 6.16
CA LYS A 238 -3.85 -1.41 7.16
C LYS A 238 -2.45 -1.55 6.54
N MET A 239 -2.29 -2.47 5.58
CA MET A 239 -1.03 -2.62 4.85
C MET A 239 -0.67 -1.35 4.06
N ALA A 240 -1.66 -0.70 3.42
CA ALA A 240 -1.44 0.57 2.74
C ALA A 240 -0.96 1.66 3.71
N GLN A 241 -1.60 1.80 4.86
CA GLN A 241 -1.20 2.75 5.90
C GLN A 241 0.26 2.54 6.33
N MET A 242 0.65 1.29 6.63
CA MET A 242 2.04 0.95 6.98
C MET A 242 3.01 1.21 5.82
N ASN A 243 2.64 0.83 4.59
CA ASN A 243 3.47 1.01 3.40
C ASN A 243 3.79 2.49 3.11
N LEU A 244 2.79 3.36 3.24
CA LEU A 244 2.94 4.80 3.03
C LEU A 244 3.73 5.43 4.19
N ALA A 245 3.47 4.99 5.43
CA ALA A 245 4.17 5.48 6.60
C ALA A 245 5.69 5.19 6.56
N ILE A 246 6.11 3.98 6.11
CA ILE A 246 7.53 3.63 5.89
C ILE A 246 8.22 4.64 4.95
N ARG A 247 7.50 5.20 4.00
CA ARG A 247 8.04 6.14 2.99
C ARG A 247 7.85 7.60 3.34
N GLY A 248 7.28 7.87 4.52
CA GLY A 248 6.97 9.24 4.93
C GLY A 248 5.89 9.91 4.06
N ILE A 249 5.10 9.13 3.33
CA ILE A 249 4.00 9.63 2.50
C ILE A 249 2.80 9.85 3.40
N GLU A 250 2.36 11.10 3.50
CA GLU A 250 1.11 11.44 4.19
C GLU A 250 -0.08 11.19 3.28
N ALA A 251 -1.05 10.42 3.76
CA ALA A 251 -2.23 10.05 2.99
C ALA A 251 -3.48 10.06 3.86
N ASP A 252 -4.58 10.52 3.30
CA ASP A 252 -5.92 10.32 3.84
C ASP A 252 -6.55 9.09 3.15
N LEU A 253 -6.53 7.95 3.83
CA LEU A 253 -7.15 6.71 3.36
C LEU A 253 -8.54 6.47 3.98
N GLY A 254 -9.18 7.52 4.50
CA GLY A 254 -10.41 7.42 5.28
C GLY A 254 -10.15 6.95 6.71
N LYS A 255 -11.17 7.10 7.56
CA LYS A 255 -11.07 6.72 8.99
C LYS A 255 -11.05 5.21 9.22
N PHE A 256 -11.55 4.44 8.26
CA PHE A 256 -11.66 2.98 8.27
C PHE A 256 -11.72 2.47 6.83
N ASN A 257 -11.53 1.17 6.65
CA ASN A 257 -11.74 0.53 5.36
C ASN A 257 -13.20 0.63 4.92
N ALA A 258 -13.44 0.92 3.65
CA ALA A 258 -14.80 1.13 3.14
C ALA A 258 -14.94 0.71 1.67
N ASP A 259 -16.12 0.21 1.34
CA ASP A 259 -16.52 -0.05 -0.04
C ASP A 259 -16.77 1.28 -0.77
N THR A 260 -16.08 1.51 -1.85
CA THR A 260 -16.07 2.75 -2.61
C THR A 260 -17.45 3.11 -3.21
N PHE A 261 -18.23 2.10 -3.57
CA PHE A 261 -19.53 2.35 -4.14
C PHE A 261 -20.57 2.73 -3.10
N PHE A 262 -20.51 2.08 -1.92
CA PHE A 262 -21.53 2.24 -0.86
C PHE A 262 -21.14 3.22 0.24
N ASN A 263 -19.85 3.42 0.44
CA ASN A 263 -19.33 4.30 1.50
C ASN A 263 -18.09 5.03 1.02
N ASP A 264 -18.30 6.01 0.16
CA ASP A 264 -17.24 6.88 -0.34
C ASP A 264 -16.66 7.70 0.81
N CYS A 265 -15.37 7.48 1.11
CA CYS A 265 -14.68 8.20 2.18
C CYS A 265 -14.35 9.65 1.81
N HIS A 266 -14.42 10.00 0.54
CA HIS A 266 -14.02 11.32 0.01
C HIS A 266 -15.07 11.97 -0.90
N PRO A 267 -16.35 12.03 -0.52
CA PRO A 267 -17.47 12.34 -1.43
C PRO A 267 -17.41 13.72 -2.08
N THR A 268 -16.65 14.65 -1.51
CA THR A 268 -16.49 16.02 -2.04
C THR A 268 -15.14 16.23 -2.75
N LEU A 269 -14.28 15.22 -2.76
CA LEU A 269 -12.97 15.32 -3.38
C LEU A 269 -13.10 15.53 -4.89
N LYS A 270 -12.36 16.51 -5.40
CA LYS A 270 -12.07 16.68 -6.82
C LYS A 270 -10.57 16.57 -7.01
N ALA A 271 -10.15 15.42 -7.52
CA ALA A 271 -8.74 15.07 -7.67
C ALA A 271 -8.15 15.63 -8.96
N ASP A 272 -6.92 16.09 -8.88
CA ASP A 272 -6.17 16.55 -10.04
C ASP A 272 -5.63 15.35 -10.82
N PHE A 273 -5.33 14.26 -10.11
CA PHE A 273 -4.89 12.99 -10.70
C PHE A 273 -5.60 11.81 -10.01
N VAL A 274 -6.10 10.87 -10.82
CA VAL A 274 -6.61 9.58 -10.32
C VAL A 274 -5.79 8.46 -10.97
N LEU A 275 -5.24 7.57 -10.15
CA LEU A 275 -4.51 6.39 -10.63
C LEU A 275 -5.10 5.16 -9.94
N ALA A 276 -5.73 4.28 -10.70
CA ALA A 276 -6.47 3.17 -10.13
C ALA A 276 -6.25 1.85 -10.89
N ASN A 277 -6.19 0.77 -10.13
CA ASN A 277 -6.30 -0.61 -10.65
C ASN A 277 -7.47 -1.31 -9.94
N PRO A 278 -8.72 -1.05 -10.38
CA PRO A 278 -9.89 -1.65 -9.74
C PRO A 278 -9.96 -3.17 -9.99
N PRO A 279 -10.70 -3.92 -9.15
CA PRO A 279 -10.97 -5.34 -9.38
C PRO A 279 -11.56 -5.58 -10.76
N PHE A 280 -10.92 -6.50 -11.55
CA PHE A 280 -11.35 -6.77 -12.92
C PHE A 280 -12.66 -7.55 -12.98
N ASN A 281 -13.61 -7.04 -13.75
CA ASN A 281 -14.87 -7.72 -14.05
C ASN A 281 -15.65 -8.15 -12.78
N LEU A 282 -15.66 -7.32 -11.76
CA LEU A 282 -16.36 -7.59 -10.52
C LEU A 282 -17.86 -7.70 -10.78
N SER A 283 -18.45 -8.87 -10.50
CA SER A 283 -19.91 -9.12 -10.52
C SER A 283 -20.51 -9.00 -9.14
N ASP A 284 -21.83 -8.95 -9.09
CA ASP A 284 -22.60 -8.93 -7.83
C ASP A 284 -22.14 -7.81 -6.87
N TRP A 285 -21.80 -6.65 -7.44
CA TRP A 285 -21.31 -5.50 -6.70
C TRP A 285 -22.43 -4.63 -6.10
N GLY A 286 -23.70 -5.08 -6.25
CA GLY A 286 -24.87 -4.44 -5.65
C GLY A 286 -25.41 -3.27 -6.47
N ALA A 287 -25.30 -3.34 -7.80
CA ALA A 287 -25.79 -2.31 -8.74
C ALA A 287 -27.27 -1.95 -8.56
N ASP A 288 -28.09 -2.92 -8.18
CA ASP A 288 -29.52 -2.75 -7.91
C ASP A 288 -29.83 -1.69 -6.83
N LYS A 289 -28.95 -1.59 -5.81
CA LYS A 289 -29.07 -0.61 -4.74
C LYS A 289 -28.57 0.79 -5.10
N LEU A 290 -27.87 0.90 -6.21
CA LEU A 290 -27.24 2.12 -6.70
C LEU A 290 -27.78 2.55 -8.07
N ALA A 291 -28.95 2.07 -8.49
CA ALA A 291 -29.51 2.34 -9.81
C ALA A 291 -29.67 3.84 -10.12
N ASP A 292 -30.01 4.64 -9.12
CA ASP A 292 -30.22 6.09 -9.23
C ASP A 292 -29.02 6.92 -8.71
N ASP A 293 -27.84 6.34 -8.62
CA ASP A 293 -26.65 7.03 -8.12
C ASP A 293 -26.21 8.16 -9.06
N VAL A 294 -25.90 9.31 -8.49
CA VAL A 294 -25.51 10.53 -9.24
C VAL A 294 -24.24 10.37 -10.07
N ARG A 295 -23.43 9.37 -9.78
CA ARG A 295 -22.21 9.05 -10.52
C ARG A 295 -22.48 8.46 -11.89
N TRP A 296 -23.66 7.82 -12.11
CA TRP A 296 -23.99 7.12 -13.37
C TRP A 296 -24.43 8.06 -14.49
N ARG A 297 -23.67 9.11 -14.71
CA ARG A 297 -23.99 10.16 -15.68
C ARG A 297 -24.02 9.69 -17.12
N TYR A 298 -23.28 8.63 -17.44
CA TYR A 298 -23.16 8.08 -18.81
C TYR A 298 -23.97 6.79 -19.02
N GLY A 299 -24.77 6.42 -18.04
CA GLY A 299 -25.63 5.25 -18.04
C GLY A 299 -25.36 4.34 -16.84
N THR A 300 -26.40 3.65 -16.39
CA THR A 300 -26.33 2.76 -15.21
C THR A 300 -25.49 1.52 -15.54
N PRO A 301 -24.40 1.26 -14.80
CA PRO A 301 -23.55 0.09 -15.03
C PRO A 301 -24.29 -1.21 -14.67
N PRO A 302 -24.01 -2.32 -15.41
CA PRO A 302 -24.67 -3.60 -15.13
C PRO A 302 -24.13 -4.25 -13.87
N ASP A 303 -24.97 -5.01 -13.16
CA ASP A 303 -24.58 -5.77 -11.97
C ASP A 303 -23.52 -6.86 -12.27
N GLY A 304 -23.56 -7.41 -13.46
CA GLY A 304 -22.61 -8.45 -13.90
C GLY A 304 -21.18 -7.96 -14.12
N ASN A 305 -20.93 -6.65 -14.14
CA ASN A 305 -19.58 -6.10 -14.35
C ASN A 305 -19.46 -4.65 -13.88
N ALA A 306 -18.59 -4.39 -12.91
CA ALA A 306 -18.37 -3.06 -12.33
C ALA A 306 -17.37 -2.18 -13.12
N ASN A 307 -16.77 -2.63 -14.23
CA ASN A 307 -15.72 -1.85 -14.91
C ASN A 307 -16.16 -0.41 -15.22
N PHE A 308 -17.38 -0.22 -15.71
CA PHE A 308 -17.91 1.11 -16.01
C PHE A 308 -18.50 1.84 -14.81
N ALA A 309 -18.73 1.17 -13.70
CA ALA A 309 -18.99 1.82 -12.42
C ALA A 309 -17.71 2.48 -11.89
N TRP A 310 -16.57 1.78 -11.93
CA TRP A 310 -15.27 2.34 -11.58
C TRP A 310 -14.90 3.53 -12.44
N ILE A 311 -15.03 3.44 -13.77
CA ILE A 311 -14.74 4.57 -14.66
C ILE A 311 -15.61 5.79 -14.29
N GLN A 312 -16.91 5.61 -14.10
CA GLN A 312 -17.83 6.72 -13.79
C GLN A 312 -17.60 7.29 -12.39
N HIS A 313 -17.27 6.46 -11.38
CA HIS A 313 -16.84 6.92 -10.07
C HIS A 313 -15.60 7.82 -10.19
N ILE A 314 -14.60 7.39 -10.96
CA ILE A 314 -13.37 8.15 -11.19
C ILE A 314 -13.67 9.47 -11.89
N ILE A 315 -14.46 9.46 -12.96
CA ILE A 315 -14.88 10.69 -13.66
C ILE A 315 -15.61 11.64 -12.69
N HIS A 316 -16.45 11.11 -11.81
CA HIS A 316 -17.15 11.91 -10.80
C HIS A 316 -16.18 12.65 -9.88
N HIS A 317 -15.06 12.04 -9.53
CA HIS A 317 -14.03 12.59 -8.65
C HIS A 317 -12.96 13.43 -9.34
N LEU A 318 -12.93 13.51 -10.67
CA LEU A 318 -11.98 14.39 -11.35
C LEU A 318 -12.28 15.87 -11.13
N ALA A 319 -11.24 16.67 -10.97
CA ALA A 319 -11.28 18.11 -11.14
C ALA A 319 -11.52 18.45 -12.62
N PRO A 320 -11.94 19.70 -12.97
CA PRO A 320 -12.22 20.06 -14.36
C PRO A 320 -11.07 19.80 -15.32
N ASP A 321 -9.83 20.05 -14.90
CA ASP A 321 -8.60 19.80 -15.68
C ASP A 321 -7.85 18.54 -15.21
N GLY A 322 -8.51 17.71 -14.39
CA GLY A 322 -7.93 16.50 -13.81
C GLY A 322 -7.74 15.40 -14.85
N ARG A 323 -6.76 14.53 -14.61
CA ARG A 323 -6.46 13.36 -15.44
C ARG A 323 -6.59 12.08 -14.64
N ALA A 324 -7.09 11.03 -15.31
CA ALA A 324 -7.19 9.70 -14.71
C ALA A 324 -6.45 8.67 -15.54
N GLY A 325 -5.79 7.74 -14.86
CA GLY A 325 -5.24 6.53 -15.46
C GLY A 325 -5.82 5.30 -14.77
N ILE A 326 -6.50 4.46 -15.54
CA ILE A 326 -7.24 3.31 -15.02
C ILE A 326 -6.74 2.04 -15.70
N VAL A 327 -6.40 1.04 -14.91
CA VAL A 327 -6.03 -0.29 -15.42
C VAL A 327 -7.28 -1.15 -15.52
N LEU A 328 -7.62 -1.60 -16.73
CA LEU A 328 -8.78 -2.44 -16.96
C LEU A 328 -8.45 -3.65 -17.85
N ALA A 329 -9.16 -4.75 -17.67
CA ALA A 329 -9.08 -5.89 -18.57
C ALA A 329 -9.51 -5.48 -19.98
N ASN A 330 -8.86 -6.04 -21.03
CA ASN A 330 -9.13 -5.69 -22.42
C ASN A 330 -10.59 -5.93 -22.85
N GLY A 331 -11.34 -6.77 -22.12
CA GLY A 331 -12.78 -6.92 -22.32
C GLY A 331 -13.54 -5.59 -22.23
N SER A 332 -13.06 -4.63 -21.46
CA SER A 332 -13.64 -3.28 -21.35
C SER A 332 -13.70 -2.53 -22.68
N LEU A 333 -12.79 -2.84 -23.61
CA LEU A 333 -12.72 -2.21 -24.93
C LEU A 333 -13.83 -2.66 -25.90
N SER A 334 -14.35 -3.85 -25.74
CA SER A 334 -15.23 -4.50 -26.75
C SER A 334 -16.55 -5.03 -26.20
N SER A 335 -16.69 -5.21 -24.89
CA SER A 335 -17.92 -5.75 -24.30
C SER A 335 -19.15 -4.91 -24.65
N GLN A 336 -20.24 -5.62 -24.97
CA GLN A 336 -21.57 -5.05 -25.20
C GLN A 336 -22.57 -5.51 -24.13
N SER A 337 -22.15 -6.39 -23.22
CA SER A 337 -23.01 -7.01 -22.23
C SER A 337 -23.60 -5.97 -21.29
N GLY A 338 -24.89 -6.13 -20.93
CA GLY A 338 -25.53 -5.28 -19.92
C GLY A 338 -25.50 -3.78 -20.20
N GLY A 339 -25.35 -3.35 -21.46
CA GLY A 339 -25.31 -1.93 -21.82
C GLY A 339 -23.93 -1.28 -21.75
N GLU A 340 -22.86 -2.01 -21.44
CA GLU A 340 -21.50 -1.46 -21.38
C GLU A 340 -21.07 -0.73 -22.65
N GLY A 341 -21.47 -1.23 -23.83
CA GLY A 341 -21.19 -0.58 -25.11
C GLY A 341 -21.78 0.81 -25.25
N ALA A 342 -23.00 1.02 -24.73
CA ALA A 342 -23.67 2.32 -24.73
C ALA A 342 -22.98 3.31 -23.77
N ILE A 343 -22.61 2.85 -22.56
CA ILE A 343 -21.88 3.65 -21.59
C ILE A 343 -20.52 4.06 -22.13
N ARG A 344 -19.75 3.10 -22.70
CA ARG A 344 -18.47 3.36 -23.36
C ARG A 344 -18.62 4.41 -24.47
N LYS A 345 -19.62 4.25 -25.33
CA LYS A 345 -19.90 5.22 -26.39
C LYS A 345 -20.16 6.62 -25.81
N ALA A 346 -21.00 6.72 -24.78
CA ALA A 346 -21.34 8.01 -24.16
C ALA A 346 -20.11 8.70 -23.54
N ILE A 347 -19.19 7.95 -22.92
CA ILE A 347 -17.94 8.48 -22.36
C ILE A 347 -17.01 8.97 -23.48
N VAL A 348 -16.88 8.23 -24.59
CA VAL A 348 -16.08 8.62 -25.76
C VAL A 348 -16.69 9.84 -26.46
N ASP A 349 -18.01 9.85 -26.68
CA ASP A 349 -18.70 10.97 -27.30
C ASP A 349 -18.62 12.27 -26.45
N ALA A 350 -18.43 12.13 -25.13
CA ALA A 350 -18.20 13.25 -24.21
C ALA A 350 -16.75 13.75 -24.22
N ASP A 351 -15.88 13.23 -25.09
CA ASP A 351 -14.46 13.59 -25.22
C ASP A 351 -13.63 13.41 -23.92
N LEU A 352 -13.96 12.35 -23.15
CA LEU A 352 -13.30 12.06 -21.87
C LEU A 352 -12.16 11.05 -21.98
N VAL A 353 -11.97 10.42 -23.15
CA VAL A 353 -10.90 9.44 -23.37
C VAL A 353 -9.79 10.10 -24.17
N GLU A 354 -8.67 10.41 -23.52
CA GLU A 354 -7.50 10.99 -24.16
C GLU A 354 -6.72 9.95 -24.97
N CYS A 355 -6.44 8.80 -24.38
CA CYS A 355 -5.79 7.67 -25.06
C CYS A 355 -6.05 6.35 -24.35
N ILE A 356 -5.79 5.25 -25.06
CA ILE A 356 -5.80 3.90 -24.47
C ILE A 356 -4.50 3.20 -24.87
N VAL A 357 -3.77 2.70 -23.86
CA VAL A 357 -2.50 2.00 -24.07
C VAL A 357 -2.71 0.50 -23.81
N ALA A 358 -2.58 -0.32 -24.86
CA ALA A 358 -2.62 -1.77 -24.74
C ALA A 358 -1.32 -2.28 -24.09
N MET A 359 -1.46 -3.06 -23.03
CA MET A 359 -0.32 -3.65 -22.33
C MET A 359 -0.07 -5.09 -22.80
N PRO A 360 1.19 -5.57 -22.76
CA PRO A 360 1.48 -6.98 -23.02
C PRO A 360 0.73 -7.91 -22.06
N PRO A 361 0.41 -9.15 -22.47
CA PRO A 361 -0.19 -10.14 -21.59
C PRO A 361 0.84 -10.62 -20.53
N GLN A 362 0.34 -11.32 -19.50
CA GLN A 362 1.16 -11.97 -18.46
C GLN A 362 2.02 -11.01 -17.63
N LEU A 363 1.56 -9.78 -17.42
CA LEU A 363 2.24 -8.81 -16.53
C LEU A 363 1.89 -9.04 -15.07
N PHE A 364 0.67 -9.48 -14.76
CA PHE A 364 0.25 -9.76 -13.39
C PHE A 364 0.75 -11.13 -12.92
N TYR A 365 1.08 -11.23 -11.63
CA TYR A 365 1.57 -12.48 -11.04
C TYR A 365 0.51 -13.59 -11.04
N THR A 366 -0.76 -13.24 -11.03
CA THR A 366 -1.88 -14.14 -10.72
C THR A 366 -2.85 -14.34 -11.87
N THR A 367 -2.77 -13.52 -12.90
CA THR A 367 -3.63 -13.64 -14.10
C THR A 367 -2.86 -13.40 -15.37
N GLN A 368 -3.24 -14.12 -16.42
CA GLN A 368 -2.73 -13.91 -17.77
C GLN A 368 -3.56 -12.91 -18.57
N ILE A 369 -4.59 -12.32 -17.93
CA ILE A 369 -5.52 -11.40 -18.60
C ILE A 369 -4.74 -10.20 -19.15
N PRO A 370 -4.84 -9.92 -20.45
CA PRO A 370 -4.27 -8.71 -21.01
C PRO A 370 -5.08 -7.49 -20.54
N VAL A 371 -4.39 -6.40 -20.23
CA VAL A 371 -4.99 -5.16 -19.74
C VAL A 371 -4.70 -4.00 -20.67
N SER A 372 -5.48 -2.95 -20.52
CA SER A 372 -5.27 -1.66 -21.14
C SER A 372 -5.28 -0.57 -20.06
N LEU A 373 -4.50 0.49 -20.28
CA LEU A 373 -4.55 1.71 -19.51
C LEU A 373 -5.47 2.69 -20.23
N TRP A 374 -6.50 3.14 -19.54
CA TRP A 374 -7.48 4.11 -20.01
C TRP A 374 -7.15 5.47 -19.45
#